data_fafda09429691a30104df96c0a79c496
#
_entry.id   fafda09429691a30104df96c0a79c496
#
_cell.length_a   1.000
_cell.length_b   1.000
_cell.length_c   1.000
_cell.angle_alpha   90.00
_cell.angle_beta   90.00
_cell.angle_gamma   90.00
#
_symmetry.space_group_name_H-M   'P 1'
#
loop_
_entity.id
_entity.type
_entity.pdbx_description
1 polymer ?
#
loop_
_entity_poly.entity_id
_entity_poly.type
_entity_poly.pdbx_seq_one_letter_code
_entity_poly.pdbx_strand_id
1 'polypeptide(L)'
;MTVIQSKLSPNGAEFQANAAAMQTIVDDLKAKLVVIAQGGSASARAKHVARGKLLPRERVERLLDAGTPFLEVSPMAAYGMYDADIPAAGVIAGIGRVAGIDCMIVCNDATVKGGTYYLSLIHISEPTRPY
;
A
#
# COMPACT_ATOMS: atom_id res chain seq x y z
N MET A 1 -37.50 -8.92 -6.35
CA MET A 1 -36.23 -8.21 -6.60
C MET A 1 -36.10 -7.96 -8.09
N THR A 2 -35.93 -6.71 -8.50
CA THR A 2 -35.71 -6.37 -9.92
C THR A 2 -34.24 -6.64 -10.25
N VAL A 3 -33.99 -7.59 -11.15
CA VAL A 3 -32.63 -7.89 -11.63
C VAL A 3 -32.23 -6.81 -12.64
N ILE A 4 -31.10 -6.15 -12.39
CA ILE A 4 -30.53 -5.18 -13.33
C ILE A 4 -29.98 -5.96 -14.52
N GLN A 5 -30.56 -5.74 -15.70
CA GLN A 5 -30.09 -6.37 -16.94
C GLN A 5 -29.02 -5.50 -17.58
N SER A 6 -27.85 -6.10 -17.82
CA SER A 6 -26.76 -5.45 -18.56
C SER A 6 -26.98 -5.61 -20.08
N LYS A 7 -26.76 -4.51 -20.82
CA LYS A 7 -26.73 -4.51 -22.29
C LYS A 7 -25.31 -4.65 -22.85
N LEU A 8 -24.31 -4.89 -21.98
CA LEU A 8 -22.92 -5.04 -22.39
C LEU A 8 -22.73 -6.32 -23.20
N SER A 9 -22.02 -6.22 -24.31
CA SER A 9 -21.58 -7.35 -25.13
C SER A 9 -20.07 -7.57 -24.93
N PRO A 10 -19.63 -8.53 -24.11
CA PRO A 10 -18.21 -8.77 -23.84
C PRO A 10 -17.39 -9.08 -25.10
N ASN A 11 -18.03 -9.61 -26.15
CA ASN A 11 -17.41 -9.95 -27.42
C ASN A 11 -17.47 -8.80 -28.46
N GLY A 12 -18.09 -7.68 -28.11
CA GLY A 12 -18.16 -6.50 -28.98
C GLY A 12 -16.82 -5.78 -29.08
N ALA A 13 -16.49 -5.24 -30.26
CA ALA A 13 -15.22 -4.56 -30.51
C ALA A 13 -14.99 -3.36 -29.57
N GLU A 14 -16.04 -2.62 -29.26
CA GLU A 14 -15.98 -1.50 -28.30
C GLU A 14 -15.63 -1.97 -26.90
N PHE A 15 -16.27 -3.04 -26.41
CA PHE A 15 -15.95 -3.61 -25.09
C PHE A 15 -14.50 -4.09 -25.04
N GLN A 16 -14.03 -4.78 -26.07
CA GLN A 16 -12.65 -5.28 -26.14
C GLN A 16 -11.62 -4.13 -26.14
N ALA A 17 -11.88 -3.06 -26.88
CA ALA A 17 -11.02 -1.89 -26.90
C ALA A 17 -10.96 -1.20 -25.51
N ASN A 18 -12.12 -1.02 -24.86
CA ASN A 18 -12.21 -0.43 -23.53
C ASN A 18 -11.54 -1.31 -22.46
N ALA A 19 -11.72 -2.62 -22.55
CA ALA A 19 -11.07 -3.57 -21.64
C ALA A 19 -9.55 -3.55 -21.78
N ALA A 20 -9.03 -3.49 -23.01
CA ALA A 20 -7.59 -3.40 -23.25
C ALA A 20 -7.00 -2.07 -22.72
N ALA A 21 -7.69 -0.95 -22.93
CA ALA A 21 -7.28 0.34 -22.42
C ALA A 21 -7.26 0.35 -20.88
N MET A 22 -8.30 -0.18 -20.24
CA MET A 22 -8.37 -0.29 -18.78
C MET A 22 -7.29 -1.24 -18.24
N GLN A 23 -7.02 -2.37 -18.91
CA GLN A 23 -5.96 -3.29 -18.51
C GLN A 23 -4.60 -2.61 -18.48
N THR A 24 -4.30 -1.77 -19.47
CA THR A 24 -3.04 -1.00 -19.50
C THR A 24 -2.90 -0.10 -18.26
N ILE A 25 -3.97 0.59 -17.86
CA ILE A 25 -3.98 1.45 -16.65
C ILE A 25 -3.80 0.61 -15.38
N VAL A 26 -4.47 -0.53 -15.30
CA VAL A 26 -4.37 -1.44 -14.15
C VAL A 26 -2.96 -2.03 -14.03
N ASP A 27 -2.34 -2.38 -15.17
CA ASP A 27 -0.99 -2.94 -15.17
C ASP A 27 0.06 -1.90 -14.76
N ASP A 28 -0.07 -0.65 -15.21
CA ASP A 28 0.75 0.47 -14.73
C ASP A 28 0.61 0.69 -13.22
N LEU A 29 -0.63 0.69 -12.70
CA LEU A 29 -0.88 0.78 -11.25
C LEU A 29 -0.22 -0.37 -10.49
N LYS A 30 -0.39 -1.61 -10.95
CA LYS A 30 0.23 -2.78 -10.33
C LYS A 30 1.76 -2.69 -10.32
N ALA A 31 2.38 -2.25 -11.43
CA ALA A 31 3.81 -2.08 -11.51
C ALA A 31 4.31 -1.05 -10.47
N LYS A 32 3.62 0.08 -10.32
CA LYS A 32 3.93 1.08 -9.29
C LYS A 32 3.81 0.52 -7.88
N LEU A 33 2.74 -0.22 -7.59
CA LEU A 33 2.53 -0.84 -6.28
C LEU A 33 3.62 -1.86 -5.93
N VAL A 34 4.12 -2.64 -6.90
CA VAL A 34 5.23 -3.57 -6.70
C VAL A 34 6.51 -2.83 -6.29
N VAL A 35 6.80 -1.68 -6.90
CA VAL A 35 7.95 -0.85 -6.53
C VAL A 35 7.77 -0.26 -5.13
N ILE A 36 6.62 0.31 -4.84
CA ILE A 36 6.28 0.89 -3.53
C ILE A 36 6.37 -0.16 -2.42
N ALA A 37 5.91 -1.37 -2.69
CA ALA A 37 5.94 -2.48 -1.72
C ALA A 37 7.37 -2.88 -1.31
N GLN A 38 8.39 -2.51 -2.06
CA GLN A 38 9.78 -2.77 -1.66
C GLN A 38 10.23 -1.89 -0.48
N GLY A 39 9.57 -0.76 -0.22
CA GLY A 39 9.97 0.20 0.80
C GLY A 39 11.19 1.01 0.38
N GLY A 40 12.10 1.30 1.30
CA GLY A 40 13.28 2.13 1.05
C GLY A 40 14.29 1.49 0.09
N SER A 41 15.37 2.21 -0.20
CA SER A 41 16.42 1.77 -1.14
C SER A 41 17.01 0.40 -0.78
N ALA A 42 17.56 -0.29 -1.78
CA ALA A 42 18.19 -1.59 -1.57
C ALA A 42 19.28 -1.57 -0.49
N SER A 43 20.09 -0.48 -0.46
CA SER A 43 21.13 -0.30 0.58
C SER A 43 20.53 -0.09 1.97
N ALA A 44 19.43 0.67 2.09
CA ALA A 44 18.76 0.89 3.37
C ALA A 44 18.15 -0.40 3.91
N ARG A 45 17.50 -1.19 3.03
CA ARG A 45 16.95 -2.52 3.37
C ARG A 45 18.06 -3.48 3.82
N ALA A 46 19.17 -3.56 3.07
CA ALA A 46 20.29 -4.41 3.42
C ALA A 46 20.88 -4.06 4.80
N LYS A 47 21.08 -2.76 5.09
CA LYS A 47 21.51 -2.28 6.41
C LYS A 47 20.51 -2.62 7.52
N HIS A 48 19.22 -2.58 7.23
CA HIS A 48 18.17 -2.92 8.19
C HIS A 48 18.21 -4.41 8.56
N VAL A 49 18.29 -5.27 7.56
CA VAL A 49 18.38 -6.73 7.73
C VAL A 49 19.69 -7.14 8.40
N ALA A 50 20.82 -6.51 8.05
CA ALA A 50 22.12 -6.78 8.67
C ALA A 50 22.14 -6.51 10.19
N ARG A 51 21.20 -5.69 10.70
CA ARG A 51 21.00 -5.45 12.15
C ARG A 51 20.10 -6.51 12.82
N GLY A 52 19.77 -7.60 12.14
CA GLY A 52 18.87 -8.65 12.64
C GLY A 52 17.40 -8.25 12.69
N LYS A 53 16.98 -7.20 11.95
CA LYS A 53 15.61 -6.70 11.95
C LYS A 53 14.86 -7.21 10.73
N LEU A 54 13.60 -7.60 10.93
CA LEU A 54 12.67 -7.89 9.83
C LEU A 54 12.31 -6.61 9.09
N LEU A 55 12.12 -6.72 7.79
CA LEU A 55 11.55 -5.61 7.01
C LEU A 55 10.14 -5.27 7.51
N PRO A 56 9.70 -4.00 7.40
CA PRO A 56 8.40 -3.57 7.94
C PRO A 56 7.22 -4.38 7.42
N ARG A 57 7.17 -4.71 6.13
CA ARG A 57 6.11 -5.55 5.55
C ARG A 57 6.15 -6.97 6.11
N GLU A 58 7.31 -7.57 6.26
CA GLU A 58 7.47 -8.89 6.89
C GLU A 58 6.98 -8.89 8.35
N ARG A 59 7.16 -7.77 9.07
CA ARG A 59 6.64 -7.62 10.43
C ARG A 59 5.11 -7.58 10.46
N VAL A 60 4.49 -6.83 9.54
CA VAL A 60 3.03 -6.80 9.39
C VAL A 60 2.52 -8.20 9.05
N GLU A 61 3.13 -8.85 8.07
CA GLU A 61 2.74 -10.19 7.61
C GLU A 61 2.81 -11.24 8.72
N ARG A 62 3.85 -11.16 9.57
CA ARG A 62 4.00 -12.08 10.73
C ARG A 62 3.07 -11.74 11.90
N LEU A 63 2.52 -10.54 11.95
CA LEU A 63 1.55 -10.14 12.96
C LEU A 63 0.14 -10.65 12.62
N LEU A 64 -0.16 -10.76 11.34
CA LEU A 64 -1.46 -11.18 10.86
C LEU A 64 -1.70 -12.67 11.08
N ASP A 65 -2.95 -13.02 11.27
CA ASP A 65 -3.37 -14.42 11.30
C ASP A 65 -3.09 -15.07 9.93
N ALA A 66 -2.55 -16.28 9.95
CA ALA A 66 -2.14 -16.97 8.74
C ALA A 66 -3.30 -17.13 7.74
N GLY A 67 -3.05 -16.73 6.49
CA GLY A 67 -4.04 -16.82 5.40
C GLY A 67 -5.12 -15.74 5.42
N THR A 68 -5.05 -14.76 6.31
CA THR A 68 -5.99 -13.62 6.31
C THR A 68 -5.49 -12.49 5.41
N PRO A 69 -6.41 -11.76 4.75
CA PRO A 69 -6.03 -10.63 3.91
C PRO A 69 -5.59 -9.42 4.75
N PHE A 70 -4.71 -8.59 4.18
CA PHE A 70 -4.38 -7.27 4.69
C PHE A 70 -4.90 -6.20 3.72
N LEU A 71 -5.81 -5.35 4.17
CA LEU A 71 -6.31 -4.23 3.41
C LEU A 71 -5.42 -3.00 3.67
N GLU A 72 -4.39 -2.84 2.85
CA GLU A 72 -3.49 -1.69 2.95
C GLU A 72 -4.21 -0.40 2.52
N VAL A 73 -4.10 0.64 3.34
CA VAL A 73 -4.69 1.96 3.09
C VAL A 73 -3.63 2.89 2.49
N SER A 74 -3.98 3.54 1.39
CA SER A 74 -3.15 4.57 0.73
C SER A 74 -1.71 4.14 0.43
N PRO A 75 -1.45 2.99 -0.20
CA PRO A 75 -0.09 2.54 -0.50
C PRO A 75 0.67 3.51 -1.42
N MET A 76 -0.04 4.35 -2.17
CA MET A 76 0.55 5.39 -3.03
C MET A 76 0.69 6.76 -2.35
N ALA A 77 0.55 6.84 -1.02
CA ALA A 77 0.73 8.10 -0.29
C ALA A 77 2.11 8.71 -0.60
N ALA A 78 2.15 10.02 -0.81
CA ALA A 78 3.33 10.81 -1.19
C ALA A 78 3.97 10.45 -2.54
N TYR A 79 3.32 9.63 -3.38
CA TYR A 79 3.84 9.30 -4.70
C TYR A 79 3.98 10.56 -5.58
N GLY A 80 5.20 10.87 -6.02
CA GLY A 80 5.48 12.04 -6.87
C GLY A 80 5.31 13.41 -6.20
N MET A 81 5.14 13.47 -4.87
CA MET A 81 4.94 14.74 -4.15
C MET A 81 6.24 15.43 -3.72
N TYR A 82 7.34 14.70 -3.67
CA TYR A 82 8.63 15.21 -3.20
C TYR A 82 9.73 14.88 -4.21
N ASP A 83 10.83 15.64 -4.18
CA ASP A 83 12.03 15.39 -5.00
C ASP A 83 12.78 14.11 -4.60
N ALA A 84 12.24 13.35 -3.68
CA ALA A 84 12.78 12.10 -3.19
C ALA A 84 11.73 10.99 -3.27
N ASP A 85 12.19 9.79 -3.55
CA ASP A 85 11.34 8.60 -3.53
C ASP A 85 11.00 8.22 -2.07
N ILE A 86 9.73 8.33 -1.71
CA ILE A 86 9.18 8.09 -0.37
C ILE A 86 8.00 7.12 -0.48
N PRO A 87 8.28 5.83 -0.65
CA PRO A 87 7.23 4.82 -0.81
C PRO A 87 6.26 4.83 0.37
N ALA A 88 4.96 4.85 0.08
CA ALA A 88 3.87 4.86 1.06
C ALA A 88 4.05 5.93 2.16
N ALA A 89 4.64 7.07 1.83
CA ALA A 89 5.01 8.12 2.78
C ALA A 89 5.88 7.63 3.97
N GLY A 90 6.52 6.46 3.87
CA GLY A 90 7.30 5.83 4.94
C GLY A 90 6.47 5.11 6.02
N VAL A 91 5.18 4.84 5.75
CA VAL A 91 4.28 4.15 6.69
C VAL A 91 3.43 3.12 5.96
N ILE A 92 3.33 1.94 6.53
CA ILE A 92 2.39 0.90 6.11
C ILE A 92 1.20 0.96 7.07
N ALA A 93 0.04 1.31 6.58
CA ALA A 93 -1.19 1.36 7.35
C ALA A 93 -2.27 0.50 6.70
N GLY A 94 -3.09 -0.18 7.49
CA GLY A 94 -4.14 -1.01 6.95
C GLY A 94 -4.93 -1.76 7.99
N ILE A 95 -5.93 -2.49 7.53
CA ILE A 95 -6.78 -3.35 8.35
C ILE A 95 -6.39 -4.80 8.11
N GLY A 96 -6.15 -5.53 9.18
CA GLY A 96 -5.83 -6.94 9.15
C GLY A 96 -6.29 -7.67 10.41
N ARG A 97 -6.34 -8.98 10.35
CA ARG A 97 -6.82 -9.80 11.47
C ARG A 97 -5.65 -10.27 12.33
N VAL A 98 -5.76 -10.05 13.63
CA VAL A 98 -4.78 -10.47 14.63
C VAL A 98 -5.52 -11.18 15.76
N ALA A 99 -5.19 -12.45 16.01
CA ALA A 99 -5.85 -13.30 17.00
C ALA A 99 -7.39 -13.32 16.85
N GLY A 100 -7.88 -13.40 15.62
CA GLY A 100 -9.31 -13.43 15.29
C GLY A 100 -10.01 -12.07 15.31
N ILE A 101 -9.33 -10.98 15.63
CA ILE A 101 -9.89 -9.62 15.76
C ILE A 101 -9.38 -8.74 14.61
N ASP A 102 -10.28 -8.02 13.96
CA ASP A 102 -9.91 -7.06 12.93
C ASP A 102 -9.33 -5.80 13.59
N CYS A 103 -8.07 -5.49 13.25
CA CYS A 103 -7.30 -4.41 13.85
C CYS A 103 -6.82 -3.41 12.79
N MET A 104 -6.78 -2.13 13.15
CA MET A 104 -5.99 -1.15 12.42
C MET A 104 -4.52 -1.33 12.79
N ILE A 105 -3.68 -1.56 11.79
CA ILE A 105 -2.24 -1.75 11.94
C ILE A 105 -1.53 -0.56 11.31
N VAL A 106 -0.59 0.04 12.04
CA VAL A 106 0.27 1.12 11.56
C VAL A 106 1.72 0.73 11.83
N CYS A 107 2.52 0.62 10.78
CA CYS A 107 3.92 0.22 10.86
C CYS A 107 4.80 1.26 10.16
N ASN A 108 5.66 1.92 10.93
CA ASN A 108 6.62 2.87 10.37
C ASN A 108 7.73 2.14 9.61
N ASP A 109 8.06 2.60 8.41
CA ASP A 109 9.13 2.05 7.58
C ASP A 109 10.47 2.76 7.83
N ALA A 110 11.26 2.19 8.73
CA ALA A 110 12.60 2.70 9.03
C ALA A 110 13.59 2.59 7.85
N THR A 111 13.25 1.90 6.76
CA THR A 111 14.09 1.84 5.55
C THR A 111 13.86 3.06 4.64
N VAL A 112 12.75 3.76 4.84
CA VAL A 112 12.43 5.02 4.15
C VAL A 112 12.92 6.18 4.99
N LYS A 113 13.97 6.86 4.54
CA LYS A 113 14.57 8.03 5.22
C LYS A 113 14.79 7.85 6.74
N GLY A 114 15.13 6.64 7.16
CA GLY A 114 15.38 6.32 8.57
C GLY A 114 14.14 6.30 9.46
N GLY A 115 12.94 6.31 8.88
CA GLY A 115 11.67 6.35 9.61
C GLY A 115 11.21 7.77 9.98
N THR A 116 11.74 8.79 9.31
CA THR A 116 11.33 10.19 9.51
C THR A 116 9.91 10.41 9.01
N TYR A 117 9.09 11.10 9.80
CA TYR A 117 7.74 11.51 9.39
C TYR A 117 7.80 12.73 8.47
N TYR A 118 7.06 12.66 7.37
CA TYR A 118 6.85 13.81 6.47
C TYR A 118 5.55 14.54 6.84
N LEU A 119 5.43 15.81 6.41
CA LEU A 119 4.26 16.66 6.72
C LEU A 119 2.92 16.00 6.36
N SER A 120 2.89 15.23 5.27
CA SER A 120 1.69 14.46 4.86
C SER A 120 1.27 13.40 5.88
N LEU A 121 2.21 12.85 6.67
CA LEU A 121 1.94 11.86 7.71
C LEU A 121 1.46 12.47 9.02
N ILE A 122 1.89 13.68 9.35
CA ILE A 122 1.46 14.39 10.56
C ILE A 122 -0.06 14.59 10.53
N HIS A 123 -0.62 14.89 9.36
CA HIS A 123 -2.08 15.04 9.19
C HIS A 123 -2.86 13.72 9.27
N ILE A 124 -2.21 12.59 8.98
CA ILE A 124 -2.84 11.27 9.06
C ILE A 124 -2.76 10.69 10.48
N SER A 125 -1.68 10.95 11.20
CA SER A 125 -1.41 10.35 12.51
C SER A 125 -1.96 11.17 13.70
N GLU A 126 -2.30 12.45 13.51
CA GLU A 126 -2.81 13.31 14.59
C GLU A 126 -4.14 14.02 14.24
N PRO A 127 -5.19 13.31 13.76
CA PRO A 127 -6.47 13.96 13.43
C PRO A 127 -7.24 14.42 14.68
N THR A 128 -6.75 14.11 15.89
CA THR A 128 -7.53 14.27 17.14
C THR A 128 -6.83 15.15 18.16
N ARG A 129 -5.73 15.85 17.82
CA ARG A 129 -5.14 16.80 18.77
C ARG A 129 -6.01 18.06 18.82
N PRO A 130 -6.72 18.34 19.94
CA PRO A 130 -7.43 19.62 20.08
C PRO A 130 -6.36 20.73 20.16
N TYR A 131 -6.57 21.78 19.39
CA TYR A 131 -5.77 23.00 19.43
C TYR A 131 -5.96 23.74 20.77
#